data_3d7533a2d0ca843c7149f7f00e4522a9
#
_entry.id   3d7533a2d0ca843c7149f7f00e4522a9
#
_cell.length_a   1.000
_cell.length_b   1.000
_cell.length_c   1.000
_cell.angle_alpha   90.00
_cell.angle_beta   90.00
_cell.angle_gamma   90.00
#
_symmetry.space_group_name_H-M   'P 1'
#
loop_
_entity.id
_entity.type
_entity.pdbx_description
1 polymer ?
#
loop_
_entity_poly.entity_id
_entity_poly.type
_entity_poly.pdbx_seq_one_letter_code
_entity_poly.pdbx_strand_id
1 'polypeptide(L)'
;MHRCCCGCARIAIFDERLREAQSGAVGEIVISGPCLARGYPDDPKQAAEKCLAHPSRAGERAYRMGNLARRLPDGAIQFVGRLDGQVKIRGYLVEPGEVEIAIARQQGVRRRAVVATSPADGAPREFDAFVVPDDPAAPRRPLVGRLRAGVAASLPPFMAHGHFAIIDALPLSANGKTDKAALVAMHGPSIIRRARSTSSSRMRR
;
A
#
# COMPACT_ATOMS: atom_id res chain seq x y z
N MET A 1 -9.49 24.38 -8.49
CA MET A 1 -10.46 23.38 -8.93
C MET A 1 -10.08 22.91 -10.32
N HIS A 2 -9.51 21.70 -10.44
CA HIS A 2 -9.18 21.15 -11.75
C HIS A 2 -10.43 20.56 -12.39
N ARG A 3 -10.75 21.02 -13.61
CA ARG A 3 -11.74 20.37 -14.46
C ARG A 3 -11.03 19.25 -15.24
N CYS A 4 -11.62 18.06 -15.26
CA CYS A 4 -11.21 17.04 -16.20
C CYS A 4 -11.46 17.53 -17.62
N CYS A 5 -10.69 17.06 -18.61
CA CYS A 5 -10.75 17.48 -20.01
C CYS A 5 -12.16 17.39 -20.63
N CYS A 6 -13.08 16.59 -20.07
CA CYS A 6 -14.47 16.46 -20.50
C CYS A 6 -15.44 17.43 -19.81
N GLY A 7 -14.99 18.28 -18.87
CA GLY A 7 -15.83 19.23 -18.15
C GLY A 7 -16.88 18.65 -17.19
N CYS A 8 -17.00 17.30 -17.10
CA CYS A 8 -18.04 16.62 -16.33
C CYS A 8 -17.60 16.15 -14.95
N ALA A 9 -16.30 16.16 -14.63
CA ALA A 9 -15.78 15.83 -13.32
C ALA A 9 -15.06 17.01 -12.68
N ARG A 10 -15.26 17.16 -11.38
CA ARG A 10 -14.52 18.11 -10.55
C ARG A 10 -13.76 17.34 -9.49
N ILE A 11 -12.51 17.74 -9.25
CA ILE A 11 -11.64 17.13 -8.25
C ILE A 11 -11.41 18.15 -7.14
N ALA A 12 -11.63 17.72 -5.89
CA ALA A 12 -11.30 18.47 -4.69
C ALA A 12 -10.49 17.56 -3.75
N ILE A 13 -9.77 18.17 -2.82
CA ILE A 13 -9.01 17.47 -1.79
C ILE A 13 -9.62 17.87 -0.45
N PHE A 14 -10.03 16.88 0.35
CA PHE A 14 -10.68 17.10 1.64
C PHE A 14 -9.86 16.53 2.79
N ASP A 15 -9.86 17.21 3.93
CA ASP A 15 -9.29 16.71 5.17
C ASP A 15 -10.21 15.61 5.80
N GLU A 16 -9.76 15.02 6.91
CA GLU A 16 -10.51 13.99 7.64
C GLU A 16 -11.88 14.48 8.16
N ARG A 17 -12.07 15.80 8.28
CA ARG A 17 -13.31 16.45 8.71
C ARG A 17 -14.19 16.87 7.53
N LEU A 18 -13.88 16.41 6.33
CA LEU A 18 -14.57 16.77 5.09
C LEU A 18 -14.57 18.28 4.79
N ARG A 19 -13.51 19.00 5.17
CA ARG A 19 -13.27 20.39 4.77
C ARG A 19 -12.24 20.42 3.65
N GLU A 20 -12.37 21.35 2.72
CA GLU A 20 -11.41 21.48 1.61
C GLU A 20 -10.01 21.77 2.17
N ALA A 21 -9.03 20.94 1.79
CA ALA A 21 -7.67 21.03 2.27
C ALA A 21 -6.97 22.28 1.71
N GLN A 22 -6.20 22.96 2.53
CA GLN A 22 -5.37 24.09 2.11
C GLN A 22 -4.28 23.63 1.13
N SER A 23 -3.75 24.58 0.36
CA SER A 23 -2.62 24.30 -0.54
C SER A 23 -1.43 23.75 0.24
N GLY A 24 -0.85 22.65 -0.23
CA GLY A 24 0.23 21.92 0.41
C GLY A 24 -0.21 20.88 1.45
N ALA A 25 -1.41 21.00 2.02
CA ALA A 25 -1.94 20.00 2.96
C ALA A 25 -2.36 18.71 2.25
N VAL A 26 -2.09 17.58 2.89
CA VAL A 26 -2.51 16.26 2.40
C VAL A 26 -3.96 16.01 2.80
N GLY A 27 -4.75 15.52 1.84
CA GLY A 27 -6.13 15.10 2.06
C GLY A 27 -6.58 14.06 1.05
N GLU A 28 -7.81 13.60 1.18
CA GLU A 28 -8.40 12.61 0.28
C GLU A 28 -8.93 13.28 -1.00
N ILE A 29 -8.66 12.66 -2.15
CA ILE A 29 -9.25 13.05 -3.43
C ILE A 29 -10.72 12.66 -3.42
N VAL A 30 -11.57 13.65 -3.63
CA VAL A 30 -13.01 13.50 -3.81
C VAL A 30 -13.40 14.02 -5.20
N ILE A 31 -14.16 13.20 -5.92
CA ILE A 31 -14.67 13.55 -7.24
C ILE A 31 -16.14 13.91 -7.13
N SER A 32 -16.57 14.95 -7.85
CA SER A 32 -17.99 15.33 -7.97
C SER A 32 -18.34 15.66 -9.43
N GLY A 33 -19.62 15.64 -9.74
CA GLY A 33 -20.15 15.99 -11.05
C GLY A 33 -21.07 14.93 -11.65
N PRO A 34 -21.64 15.20 -12.84
CA PRO A 34 -22.65 14.33 -13.48
C PRO A 34 -22.10 12.98 -13.95
N CYS A 35 -20.78 12.82 -14.04
CA CYS A 35 -20.13 11.58 -14.47
C CYS A 35 -20.03 10.50 -13.37
N LEU A 36 -20.49 10.79 -12.14
CA LEU A 36 -20.43 9.83 -11.06
C LEU A 36 -21.41 8.67 -11.29
N ALA A 37 -20.92 7.44 -11.07
CA ALA A 37 -21.76 6.25 -11.01
C ALA A 37 -22.86 6.39 -9.95
N ARG A 38 -23.95 5.64 -10.13
CA ARG A 38 -25.07 5.65 -9.17
C ARG A 38 -24.71 5.07 -7.83
N GLY A 39 -23.75 4.17 -7.77
CA GLY A 39 -23.26 3.49 -6.57
C GLY A 39 -22.76 2.09 -6.91
N TYR A 40 -22.80 1.21 -5.92
CA TYR A 40 -22.48 -0.21 -6.01
C TYR A 40 -23.79 -1.00 -5.86
N PRO A 41 -24.34 -1.60 -6.95
CA PRO A 41 -25.66 -2.23 -6.91
C PRO A 41 -25.78 -3.35 -5.88
N ASP A 42 -24.70 -4.14 -5.74
CA ASP A 42 -24.69 -5.34 -4.90
C ASP A 42 -24.00 -5.12 -3.54
N ASP A 43 -23.52 -3.88 -3.26
CA ASP A 43 -22.86 -3.53 -2.02
C ASP A 43 -23.31 -2.15 -1.50
N PRO A 44 -24.47 -2.08 -0.83
CA PRO A 44 -24.99 -0.83 -0.26
C PRO A 44 -24.10 -0.26 0.83
N LYS A 45 -23.34 -1.09 1.54
CA LYS A 45 -22.37 -0.64 2.56
C LYS A 45 -21.23 0.12 1.91
N GLN A 46 -20.59 -0.44 0.88
CA GLN A 46 -19.54 0.24 0.14
C GLN A 46 -20.08 1.50 -0.56
N ALA A 47 -21.30 1.45 -1.09
CA ALA A 47 -21.95 2.63 -1.66
C ALA A 47 -22.09 3.76 -0.64
N ALA A 48 -22.54 3.48 0.58
CA ALA A 48 -22.67 4.46 1.65
C ALA A 48 -21.33 5.03 2.14
N GLU A 49 -20.27 4.22 2.15
CA GLU A 49 -18.92 4.65 2.55
C GLU A 49 -18.24 5.53 1.49
N LYS A 50 -18.46 5.24 0.21
CA LYS A 50 -17.77 5.91 -0.90
C LYS A 50 -18.56 7.04 -1.53
N CYS A 51 -19.90 6.94 -1.58
CA CYS A 51 -20.78 7.93 -2.19
C CYS A 51 -21.46 8.76 -1.09
N LEU A 52 -21.19 10.05 -1.06
CA LEU A 52 -21.74 10.97 -0.05
C LEU A 52 -22.35 12.21 -0.70
N ALA A 53 -23.13 12.98 0.07
CA ALA A 53 -23.48 14.34 -0.32
C ALA A 53 -22.21 15.18 -0.35
N HIS A 54 -22.09 16.07 -1.35
CA HIS A 54 -20.89 16.91 -1.46
C HIS A 54 -20.76 17.85 -0.25
N PRO A 55 -19.64 17.85 0.48
CA PRO A 55 -19.52 18.60 1.75
C PRO A 55 -19.74 20.11 1.63
N SER A 56 -19.40 20.70 0.47
CA SER A 56 -19.47 22.15 0.26
C SER A 56 -20.48 22.57 -0.81
N ARG A 57 -21.30 21.64 -1.37
CA ARG A 57 -22.26 21.94 -2.43
C ARG A 57 -23.54 21.17 -2.25
N ALA A 58 -24.56 21.88 -1.79
CA ALA A 58 -25.87 21.29 -1.57
C ALA A 58 -26.46 20.70 -2.86
N GLY A 59 -27.03 19.50 -2.77
CA GLY A 59 -27.65 18.79 -3.89
C GLY A 59 -26.66 18.08 -4.84
N GLU A 60 -25.33 18.28 -4.73
CA GLU A 60 -24.36 17.53 -5.49
C GLU A 60 -23.97 16.24 -4.75
N ARG A 61 -23.63 15.21 -5.54
CA ARG A 61 -23.02 13.97 -5.04
C ARG A 61 -21.51 14.03 -5.19
N ALA A 62 -20.83 13.36 -4.27
CA ALA A 62 -19.40 13.23 -4.26
C ALA A 62 -19.00 11.76 -4.08
N TYR A 63 -17.84 11.40 -4.62
CA TYR A 63 -17.26 10.06 -4.52
C TYR A 63 -15.86 10.12 -3.91
N ARG A 64 -15.66 9.39 -2.84
CA ARG A 64 -14.38 9.24 -2.13
C ARG A 64 -13.53 8.20 -2.86
N MET A 65 -12.41 8.63 -3.42
CA MET A 65 -11.52 7.73 -4.18
C MET A 65 -10.66 6.83 -3.27
N GLY A 66 -10.50 7.19 -2.00
CA GLY A 66 -9.52 6.56 -1.13
C GLY A 66 -8.07 6.91 -1.46
N ASN A 67 -7.85 7.86 -2.36
CA ASN A 67 -6.52 8.34 -2.75
C ASN A 67 -6.17 9.60 -1.96
N LEU A 68 -4.95 9.66 -1.43
CA LEU A 68 -4.39 10.84 -0.78
C LEU A 68 -3.61 11.68 -1.79
N ALA A 69 -3.79 12.98 -1.74
CA ALA A 69 -3.08 13.94 -2.56
C ALA A 69 -2.90 15.28 -1.83
N ARG A 70 -2.07 16.14 -2.39
CA ARG A 70 -1.96 17.55 -2.01
C ARG A 70 -1.99 18.43 -3.24
N ARG A 71 -2.50 19.66 -3.08
CA ARG A 71 -2.46 20.68 -4.12
C ARG A 71 -1.15 21.45 -4.02
N LEU A 72 -0.42 21.52 -5.10
CA LEU A 72 0.80 22.32 -5.19
C LEU A 72 0.46 23.82 -5.41
N PRO A 73 1.43 24.73 -5.17
CA PRO A 73 1.21 26.18 -5.38
C PRO A 73 0.81 26.56 -6.81
N ASP A 74 1.26 25.81 -7.81
CA ASP A 74 0.90 25.95 -9.23
C ASP A 74 -0.50 25.41 -9.56
N GLY A 75 -1.20 24.85 -8.56
CA GLY A 75 -2.52 24.25 -8.71
C GLY A 75 -2.50 22.77 -9.12
N ALA A 76 -1.36 22.20 -9.47
CA ALA A 76 -1.25 20.76 -9.77
C ALA A 76 -1.59 19.89 -8.57
N ILE A 77 -2.11 18.69 -8.85
CA ILE A 77 -2.43 17.71 -7.81
C ILE A 77 -1.32 16.66 -7.79
N GLN A 78 -0.60 16.62 -6.68
CA GLN A 78 0.42 15.61 -6.43
C GLN A 78 -0.20 14.44 -5.65
N PHE A 79 -0.17 13.25 -6.25
CA PHE A 79 -0.56 12.03 -5.58
C PHE A 79 0.43 11.69 -4.45
N VAL A 80 -0.08 11.32 -3.28
CA VAL A 80 0.73 10.99 -2.09
C VAL A 80 0.63 9.49 -1.76
N GLY A 81 -0.55 8.90 -1.90
CA GLY A 81 -0.77 7.50 -1.56
C GLY A 81 -2.24 7.12 -1.54
N ARG A 82 -2.56 6.05 -0.79
CA ARG A 82 -3.95 5.62 -0.57
C ARG A 82 -4.27 5.51 0.91
N LEU A 83 -5.53 5.81 1.26
CA LEU A 83 -6.07 5.67 2.63
C LEU A 83 -6.15 4.21 3.08
N ASP A 84 -6.52 3.33 2.16
CA ASP A 84 -6.70 1.90 2.42
C ASP A 84 -5.38 1.10 2.39
N GLY A 85 -4.26 1.77 2.14
CA GLY A 85 -2.96 1.12 2.05
C GLY A 85 -2.75 0.28 0.79
N GLN A 86 -3.74 0.22 -0.12
CA GLN A 86 -3.57 -0.45 -1.41
C GLN A 86 -2.42 0.17 -2.19
N VAL A 87 -1.68 -0.65 -2.89
CA VAL A 87 -0.53 -0.23 -3.69
C VAL A 87 -0.61 -0.77 -5.11
N LYS A 88 -0.09 0.00 -6.06
CA LYS A 88 0.00 -0.44 -7.43
C LYS A 88 1.33 -1.16 -7.65
N ILE A 89 1.28 -2.46 -7.90
CA ILE A 89 2.44 -3.30 -8.18
C ILE A 89 2.34 -3.82 -9.62
N ARG A 90 3.31 -3.47 -10.47
CA ARG A 90 3.35 -3.87 -11.89
C ARG A 90 2.02 -3.64 -12.64
N GLY A 91 1.31 -2.56 -12.30
CA GLY A 91 0.02 -2.22 -12.91
C GLY A 91 -1.22 -2.77 -12.18
N TYR A 92 -1.08 -3.75 -11.31
CA TYR A 92 -2.17 -4.33 -10.53
C TYR A 92 -2.35 -3.59 -9.20
N LEU A 93 -3.61 -3.34 -8.85
CA LEU A 93 -3.96 -2.79 -7.53
C LEU A 93 -3.99 -3.96 -6.53
N VAL A 94 -3.18 -3.87 -5.48
CA VAL A 94 -2.96 -4.96 -4.54
C VAL A 94 -3.08 -4.45 -3.10
N GLU A 95 -3.70 -5.24 -2.25
CA GLU A 95 -3.75 -4.98 -0.80
C GLU A 95 -2.62 -5.74 -0.09
N PRO A 96 -1.69 -5.03 0.59
CA PRO A 96 -0.66 -5.70 1.39
C PRO A 96 -1.23 -6.67 2.43
N GLY A 97 -2.45 -6.39 2.93
CA GLY A 97 -3.18 -7.25 3.85
C GLY A 97 -3.45 -8.66 3.33
N GLU A 98 -3.67 -8.84 2.02
CA GLU A 98 -3.86 -10.17 1.43
C GLU A 98 -2.57 -11.00 1.52
N VAL A 99 -1.42 -10.36 1.28
CA VAL A 99 -0.11 -11.00 1.43
C VAL A 99 0.16 -11.31 2.91
N GLU A 100 -0.19 -10.41 3.82
CA GLU A 100 -0.10 -10.64 5.27
C GLU A 100 -0.94 -11.86 5.70
N ILE A 101 -2.15 -12.02 5.18
CA ILE A 101 -3.02 -13.17 5.46
C ILE A 101 -2.39 -14.47 4.94
N ALA A 102 -1.87 -14.46 3.72
CA ALA A 102 -1.20 -15.64 3.14
C ALA A 102 0.02 -16.07 3.97
N ILE A 103 0.81 -15.12 4.46
CA ILE A 103 1.95 -15.37 5.35
C ILE A 103 1.47 -15.91 6.72
N ALA A 104 0.38 -15.37 7.26
CA ALA A 104 -0.17 -15.78 8.55
C ALA A 104 -0.60 -17.25 8.61
N ARG A 105 -1.00 -17.81 7.45
CA ARG A 105 -1.40 -19.22 7.34
C ARG A 105 -0.21 -20.18 7.38
N GLN A 106 1.01 -19.66 7.28
CA GLN A 106 2.22 -20.49 7.31
C GLN A 106 2.64 -20.76 8.75
N GLN A 107 3.11 -22.00 9.00
CA GLN A 107 3.63 -22.39 10.32
C GLN A 107 4.93 -21.65 10.65
N GLY A 108 5.13 -21.34 11.91
CA GLY A 108 6.33 -20.70 12.42
C GLY A 108 6.31 -19.17 12.32
N VAL A 109 5.12 -18.53 12.13
CA VAL A 109 4.94 -17.09 12.02
C VAL A 109 4.18 -16.53 13.21
N ARG A 110 4.86 -15.85 14.12
CA ARG A 110 4.26 -15.17 15.27
C ARG A 110 3.65 -13.82 14.90
N ARG A 111 4.40 -12.99 14.16
CA ARG A 111 3.96 -11.68 13.68
C ARG A 111 4.46 -11.45 12.26
N ARG A 112 3.76 -10.60 11.51
CA ARG A 112 4.10 -10.22 10.16
C ARG A 112 3.66 -8.79 9.88
N ALA A 113 4.33 -8.16 8.94
CA ALA A 113 3.90 -6.91 8.33
C ALA A 113 4.39 -6.88 6.88
N VAL A 114 3.59 -6.33 6.00
CA VAL A 114 3.94 -6.16 4.58
C VAL A 114 3.88 -4.68 4.23
N VAL A 115 4.93 -4.22 3.60
CA VAL A 115 5.02 -2.86 3.04
C VAL A 115 5.37 -2.93 1.57
N ALA A 116 4.94 -1.93 0.81
CA ALA A 116 5.36 -1.79 -0.57
C ALA A 116 6.51 -0.79 -0.65
N THR A 117 7.60 -1.22 -1.23
CA THR A 117 8.79 -0.41 -1.41
C THR A 117 9.11 -0.26 -2.89
N SER A 118 9.89 0.75 -3.23
CA SER A 118 10.46 0.94 -4.56
C SER A 118 11.97 0.78 -4.43
N PRO A 119 12.58 -0.24 -5.07
CA PRO A 119 14.01 -0.51 -4.89
C PRO A 119 14.92 0.59 -5.47
N ALA A 120 14.41 1.43 -6.37
CA ALA A 120 15.08 2.61 -6.91
C ALA A 120 14.05 3.59 -7.46
N ASP A 121 14.45 4.86 -7.67
CA ASP A 121 13.60 5.85 -8.31
C ASP A 121 13.15 5.37 -9.69
N GLY A 122 11.82 5.33 -9.89
CA GLY A 122 11.20 4.85 -11.12
C GLY A 122 11.10 3.33 -11.26
N ALA A 123 11.66 2.54 -10.35
CA ALA A 123 11.50 1.08 -10.38
C ALA A 123 10.08 0.65 -9.96
N PRO A 124 9.56 -0.47 -10.50
CA PRO A 124 8.28 -1.01 -10.06
C PRO A 124 8.30 -1.29 -8.55
N ARG A 125 7.21 -0.98 -7.88
CA ARG A 125 7.04 -1.33 -6.47
C ARG A 125 7.00 -2.85 -6.31
N GLU A 126 7.58 -3.31 -5.20
CA GLU A 126 7.58 -4.71 -4.76
C GLU A 126 7.10 -4.78 -3.31
N PHE A 127 6.72 -5.97 -2.87
CA PHE A 127 6.41 -6.19 -1.46
C PHE A 127 7.64 -6.59 -0.68
N ASP A 128 7.79 -5.99 0.50
CA ASP A 128 8.72 -6.42 1.53
C ASP A 128 7.93 -6.96 2.71
N ALA A 129 8.07 -8.25 2.96
CA ALA A 129 7.42 -8.94 4.04
C ALA A 129 8.40 -9.09 5.22
N PHE A 130 8.05 -8.49 6.35
CA PHE A 130 8.77 -8.62 7.61
C PHE A 130 8.07 -9.65 8.48
N VAL A 131 8.81 -10.66 8.91
CA VAL A 131 8.26 -11.79 9.66
C VAL A 131 9.03 -11.99 10.96
N VAL A 132 8.30 -12.08 12.05
CA VAL A 132 8.80 -12.49 13.36
C VAL A 132 8.46 -13.96 13.54
N PRO A 133 9.45 -14.86 13.70
CA PRO A 133 9.19 -16.28 13.87
C PRO A 133 8.60 -16.59 15.26
N ASP A 134 7.89 -17.70 15.37
CA ASP A 134 7.41 -18.23 16.65
C ASP A 134 8.59 -18.61 17.56
N ASP A 135 9.57 -19.31 16.98
CA ASP A 135 10.82 -19.66 17.62
C ASP A 135 11.94 -18.73 17.11
N PRO A 136 12.51 -17.88 17.98
CA PRO A 136 13.62 -17.00 17.61
C PRO A 136 14.88 -17.75 17.14
N ALA A 137 15.06 -19.02 17.57
CA ALA A 137 16.19 -19.87 17.18
C ALA A 137 15.96 -20.59 15.85
N ALA A 138 14.75 -20.51 15.27
CA ALA A 138 14.43 -21.20 14.02
C ALA A 138 15.37 -20.79 12.87
N PRO A 139 15.83 -21.76 12.05
CA PRO A 139 16.70 -21.45 10.91
C PRO A 139 16.02 -20.53 9.92
N ARG A 140 16.56 -19.33 9.72
CA ARG A 140 15.92 -18.27 8.92
C ARG A 140 15.76 -18.64 7.43
N ARG A 141 16.76 -19.31 6.83
CA ARG A 141 16.70 -19.70 5.40
C ARG A 141 15.59 -20.69 5.05
N PRO A 142 15.42 -21.83 5.78
CA PRO A 142 14.31 -22.74 5.55
C PRO A 142 12.95 -22.09 5.75
N LEU A 143 12.80 -21.21 6.75
CA LEU A 143 11.56 -20.46 6.98
C LEU A 143 11.22 -19.59 5.78
N VAL A 144 12.15 -18.78 5.29
CA VAL A 144 11.94 -17.94 4.09
C VAL A 144 11.56 -18.78 2.87
N GLY A 145 12.18 -19.95 2.68
CA GLY A 145 11.84 -20.86 1.58
C GLY A 145 10.38 -21.35 1.65
N ARG A 146 9.91 -21.76 2.84
CA ARG A 146 8.52 -22.17 3.06
C ARG A 146 7.54 -21.01 2.86
N LEU A 147 7.84 -19.82 3.38
CA LEU A 147 7.01 -18.63 3.23
C LEU A 147 6.83 -18.28 1.75
N ARG A 148 7.90 -18.27 0.97
CA ARG A 148 7.83 -18.02 -0.49
C ARG A 148 6.96 -19.05 -1.21
N ALA A 149 7.18 -20.33 -0.94
CA ALA A 149 6.39 -21.40 -1.53
C ALA A 149 4.91 -21.30 -1.15
N GLY A 150 4.58 -21.05 0.11
CA GLY A 150 3.21 -20.92 0.59
C GLY A 150 2.48 -19.71 0.04
N VAL A 151 3.16 -18.56 -0.05
CA VAL A 151 2.58 -17.36 -0.68
C VAL A 151 2.38 -17.57 -2.18
N ALA A 152 3.36 -18.16 -2.89
CA ALA A 152 3.24 -18.44 -4.32
C ALA A 152 2.15 -19.47 -4.66
N ALA A 153 1.82 -20.38 -3.74
CA ALA A 153 0.74 -21.35 -3.91
C ALA A 153 -0.65 -20.74 -3.68
N SER A 154 -0.75 -19.65 -2.93
CA SER A 154 -2.03 -19.07 -2.48
C SER A 154 -2.39 -17.74 -3.13
N LEU A 155 -1.44 -17.06 -3.76
CA LEU A 155 -1.64 -15.74 -4.37
C LEU A 155 -1.19 -15.72 -5.83
N PRO A 156 -1.76 -14.80 -6.64
CA PRO A 156 -1.34 -14.58 -8.01
C PRO A 156 0.16 -14.22 -8.11
N PRO A 157 0.84 -14.54 -9.21
CA PRO A 157 2.28 -14.31 -9.37
C PRO A 157 2.74 -12.88 -9.12
N PHE A 158 1.93 -11.88 -9.49
CA PHE A 158 2.28 -10.47 -9.27
C PHE A 158 2.27 -10.07 -7.78
N MET A 159 1.61 -10.85 -6.90
CA MET A 159 1.60 -10.67 -5.45
C MET A 159 2.66 -11.51 -4.73
N ALA A 160 3.10 -12.60 -5.36
CA ALA A 160 4.04 -13.54 -4.76
C ALA A 160 5.51 -13.08 -4.86
N HIS A 161 5.80 -12.08 -5.68
CA HIS A 161 7.15 -11.54 -5.85
C HIS A 161 7.42 -10.47 -4.79
N GLY A 162 8.32 -10.77 -3.89
CA GLY A 162 8.73 -9.84 -2.84
C GLY A 162 9.93 -10.35 -2.04
N HIS A 163 10.45 -9.49 -1.19
CA HIS A 163 11.51 -9.83 -0.27
C HIS A 163 10.92 -10.26 1.08
N PHE A 164 11.52 -11.29 1.70
CA PHE A 164 11.17 -11.74 3.03
C PHE A 164 12.34 -11.46 3.96
N ALA A 165 12.10 -10.66 4.99
CA ALA A 165 13.04 -10.34 6.05
C ALA A 165 12.58 -10.96 7.37
N ILE A 166 13.41 -11.78 7.98
CA ILE A 166 13.16 -12.30 9.31
C ILE A 166 13.78 -11.35 10.33
N ILE A 167 12.94 -10.82 11.20
CA ILE A 167 13.30 -9.84 12.24
C ILE A 167 12.88 -10.34 13.62
N ASP A 168 13.51 -9.82 14.65
CA ASP A 168 13.24 -10.27 16.03
C ASP A 168 11.96 -9.63 16.60
N ALA A 169 11.63 -8.40 16.19
CA ALA A 169 10.41 -7.71 16.57
C ALA A 169 9.96 -6.71 15.48
N LEU A 170 8.65 -6.52 15.37
CA LEU A 170 8.08 -5.43 14.54
C LEU A 170 8.20 -4.11 15.30
N PRO A 171 8.67 -3.02 14.66
CA PRO A 171 8.61 -1.69 15.26
C PRO A 171 7.15 -1.29 15.50
N LEU A 172 6.89 -0.63 16.62
CA LEU A 172 5.57 -0.16 17.00
C LEU A 172 5.55 1.37 17.07
N SER A 173 4.46 1.96 16.60
CA SER A 173 4.17 3.37 16.80
C SER A 173 3.81 3.66 18.26
N ALA A 174 3.74 4.93 18.65
CA ALA A 174 3.31 5.37 19.98
C ALA A 174 1.95 4.79 20.41
N ASN A 175 1.09 4.46 19.47
CA ASN A 175 -0.24 3.88 19.69
C ASN A 175 -0.24 2.33 19.68
N GLY A 176 0.92 1.67 19.72
CA GLY A 176 1.05 0.22 19.75
C GLY A 176 0.75 -0.50 18.42
N LYS A 177 0.53 0.24 17.33
CA LYS A 177 0.37 -0.33 15.98
C LYS A 177 1.72 -0.52 15.31
N THR A 178 1.82 -1.46 14.37
CA THR A 178 3.03 -1.65 13.55
C THR A 178 3.40 -0.36 12.81
N ASP A 179 4.62 0.12 13.01
CA ASP A 179 5.16 1.30 12.33
C ASP A 179 5.70 0.91 10.95
N LYS A 180 4.85 1.08 9.94
CA LYS A 180 5.22 0.76 8.54
C LYS A 180 6.32 1.70 8.00
N ALA A 181 6.39 2.94 8.47
CA ALA A 181 7.43 3.87 8.04
C ALA A 181 8.82 3.45 8.56
N ALA A 182 8.89 3.03 9.82
CA ALA A 182 10.10 2.46 10.39
C ALA A 182 10.53 1.17 9.65
N LEU A 183 9.60 0.30 9.25
CA LEU A 183 9.91 -0.88 8.46
C LEU A 183 10.50 -0.54 7.09
N VAL A 184 9.95 0.46 6.40
CA VAL A 184 10.51 0.94 5.12
C VAL A 184 11.91 1.50 5.32
N ALA A 185 12.16 2.25 6.40
CA ALA A 185 13.48 2.78 6.71
C ALA A 185 14.50 1.69 7.06
N MET A 186 14.07 0.60 7.71
CA MET A 186 14.94 -0.56 8.00
C MET A 186 15.36 -1.29 6.72
N HIS A 187 14.58 -1.21 5.66
CA HIS A 187 14.83 -1.89 4.38
C HIS A 187 15.60 -1.01 3.38
N GLY A 188 16.42 -0.09 3.86
CA GLY A 188 17.34 0.68 3.02
C GLY A 188 18.28 -0.23 2.19
N PRO A 189 18.99 0.30 1.18
CA PRO A 189 19.72 -0.44 0.15
C PRO A 189 20.79 -1.44 0.66
N SER A 190 21.04 -1.48 1.94
CA SER A 190 22.07 -2.31 2.57
C SER A 190 21.72 -3.82 2.66
N ILE A 191 20.44 -4.20 2.71
CA ILE A 191 20.04 -5.62 2.87
C ILE A 191 19.99 -6.34 1.51
N ILE A 192 19.73 -5.61 0.45
CA ILE A 192 19.72 -6.17 -0.93
C ILE A 192 21.13 -6.61 -1.37
N ARG A 193 22.21 -5.96 -0.90
CA ARG A 193 23.59 -6.31 -1.28
C ARG A 193 24.09 -7.61 -0.68
N ARG A 194 23.61 -8.05 0.49
CA ARG A 194 24.07 -9.30 1.13
C ARG A 194 23.53 -10.57 0.48
N ALA A 195 22.39 -10.54 -0.19
CA ALA A 195 21.82 -11.70 -0.87
C ALA A 195 22.42 -11.97 -2.27
N ARG A 196 23.03 -10.97 -2.90
CA ARG A 196 23.65 -11.11 -4.24
C ARG A 196 25.13 -11.51 -4.22
N SER A 197 25.85 -11.37 -3.11
CA SER A 197 27.29 -11.62 -3.06
C SER A 197 27.72 -13.07 -2.85
N THR A 198 26.78 -14.02 -2.68
CA THR A 198 27.11 -15.44 -2.46
C THR A 198 26.85 -16.34 -3.67
N SER A 199 26.45 -15.79 -4.82
CA SER A 199 26.13 -16.57 -6.02
C SER A 199 27.19 -16.46 -7.15
N SER A 200 28.30 -15.75 -6.97
CA SER A 200 29.28 -15.53 -8.05
C SER A 200 30.66 -16.08 -7.76
N SER A 201 30.79 -17.20 -7.03
CA SER A 201 32.10 -17.82 -6.84
C SER A 201 32.02 -19.34 -6.84
N ARG A 202 31.66 -19.91 -7.99
CA ARG A 202 32.04 -21.29 -8.39
C ARG A 202 31.68 -21.57 -9.84
N MET A 203 32.48 -21.03 -10.72
CA MET A 203 32.65 -21.67 -12.04
C MET A 203 33.99 -21.20 -12.67
N ARG A 204 35.06 -21.76 -12.17
CA ARG A 204 36.31 -21.92 -12.87
C ARG A 204 37.08 -23.10 -12.25
N ARG A 205 37.02 -24.26 -12.87
CA ARG A 205 38.06 -25.17 -13.36
C ARG A 205 37.40 -26.43 -13.83
#